data_6fa8dd07dfc84ef370f35e73e2530015
#
_entry.id   6fa8dd07dfc84ef370f35e73e2530015
#
_cell.length_a   1.000
_cell.length_b   1.000
_cell.length_c   1.000
_cell.angle_alpha   90.00
_cell.angle_beta   90.00
_cell.angle_gamma   90.00
#
_symmetry.space_group_name_H-M   'P 1'
#
loop_
_entity.id
_entity.type
_entity.pdbx_description
1 polymer ?
#
loop_
_entity_poly.entity_id
_entity_poly.type
_entity_poly.pdbx_seq_one_letter_code
_entity_poly.pdbx_strand_id
1 'polypeptide(L)'
;MFDWSEHKKIIDKFILPQKKKIIYLIIVILLGIIASMAIPYVFGKIIDLIVIKDLQLVLKFILISLFLNIFQSLSSILEEWLGNILSVDCSNSIKEAMFSKILDTRYEFLNSYGEGELVSRVENTGDKIVSFYIDFFSSIIMILFSIIISAYIMIRISLKLFVIAIILLPLTYGINYIFKSTIISKQRDYIAKLDAYSDYLIDTISNLTGIKLNNLEKIFKGNYKNRLQDLKNVSMSNLKINMTVTSIQDFITIILSSLILFISARLIILGNLTLGNIVAFSSYMEKLHSSIKKIGDLNLSFNEVIVDLERYRKIMDHGNEKKTDGKKLSKVTSLKFKNVSFKYDDEYILKDFSFEISKPGLYSIVGENGSGKTTLFNLISKLYTDYEGEILINGNEISDCKDEDLRNEVLFIESKPFILRDDLTSNITLLEKNKVDESYLEKIIKNLDLRNVENHNGSNIKDTLSKGEQQKVQLARLLLKEYPLILLDECFSAFDEVTKKTVISELKKRSKNSIIIIISHDQEIIKRCDKTLFILDKKNYG
;
A
#
# COMPACT_ATOMS: atom_id res chain seq x y z
N MET A 1 -2.99 -17.91 14.36
CA MET A 1 -2.38 -19.19 13.99
C MET A 1 -1.48 -18.93 12.79
N PHE A 2 -0.24 -19.36 12.82
CA PHE A 2 0.76 -19.10 11.79
C PHE A 2 0.38 -19.84 10.51
N ASP A 3 0.01 -19.13 9.46
CA ASP A 3 -0.31 -19.78 8.18
C ASP A 3 0.90 -19.72 7.24
N TRP A 4 1.77 -20.72 7.36
CA TRP A 4 2.93 -20.88 6.49
C TRP A 4 2.57 -20.96 5.00
N SER A 5 1.35 -21.28 4.66
CA SER A 5 0.91 -21.42 3.27
C SER A 5 0.94 -20.08 2.53
N GLU A 6 0.58 -19.00 3.21
CA GLU A 6 0.55 -17.64 2.67
C GLU A 6 1.95 -17.07 2.48
N HIS A 7 2.79 -17.20 3.51
CA HIS A 7 4.20 -16.82 3.40
C HIS A 7 4.88 -17.53 2.23
N LYS A 8 4.61 -18.83 2.06
CA LYS A 8 5.13 -19.61 0.95
C LYS A 8 4.68 -19.08 -0.40
N LYS A 9 3.39 -18.71 -0.56
CA LYS A 9 2.88 -18.13 -1.83
C LYS A 9 3.62 -16.85 -2.22
N ILE A 10 3.87 -15.96 -1.26
CA ILE A 10 4.59 -14.70 -1.53
C ILE A 10 6.05 -15.00 -1.89
N ILE A 11 6.71 -15.88 -1.14
CA ILE A 11 8.09 -16.28 -1.40
C ILE A 11 8.20 -16.91 -2.80
N ASP A 12 7.35 -17.87 -3.12
CA ASP A 12 7.37 -18.59 -4.39
C ASP A 12 7.10 -17.65 -5.57
N LYS A 13 6.18 -16.70 -5.40
CA LYS A 13 5.74 -15.81 -6.49
C LYS A 13 6.69 -14.65 -6.73
N PHE A 14 7.24 -14.01 -5.67
CA PHE A 14 7.96 -12.74 -5.80
C PHE A 14 9.45 -12.83 -5.45
N ILE A 15 9.86 -13.73 -4.55
CA ILE A 15 11.25 -13.83 -4.09
C ILE A 15 12.01 -14.89 -4.87
N LEU A 16 11.49 -16.09 -5.00
CA LEU A 16 12.16 -17.20 -5.70
C LEU A 16 12.47 -16.95 -7.18
N PRO A 17 11.74 -16.14 -7.95
CA PRO A 17 12.17 -15.78 -9.30
C PRO A 17 13.56 -15.14 -9.36
N GLN A 18 13.99 -14.45 -8.29
CA GLN A 18 15.30 -13.81 -8.15
C GLN A 18 16.38 -14.77 -7.59
N LYS A 19 16.22 -16.10 -7.72
CA LYS A 19 17.10 -17.13 -7.13
C LYS A 19 18.60 -16.91 -7.37
N LYS A 20 19.00 -16.36 -8.51
CA LYS A 20 20.42 -16.07 -8.79
C LYS A 20 20.97 -15.02 -7.83
N LYS A 21 20.24 -13.91 -7.63
CA LYS A 21 20.64 -12.83 -6.70
C LYS A 21 20.64 -13.31 -5.25
N ILE A 22 19.67 -14.15 -4.88
CA ILE A 22 19.59 -14.77 -3.55
C ILE A 22 20.82 -15.66 -3.29
N ILE A 23 21.22 -16.48 -4.25
CA ILE A 23 22.42 -17.34 -4.13
C ILE A 23 23.67 -16.47 -3.94
N TYR A 24 23.85 -15.40 -4.73
CA TYR A 24 24.97 -14.49 -4.55
C TYR A 24 24.95 -13.81 -3.18
N LEU A 25 23.79 -13.35 -2.70
CA LEU A 25 23.65 -12.77 -1.38
C LEU A 25 24.05 -13.75 -0.28
N ILE A 26 23.57 -14.99 -0.34
CA ILE A 26 23.93 -16.06 0.62
C ILE A 26 25.43 -16.31 0.63
N ILE A 27 26.07 -16.39 -0.54
CA ILE A 27 27.52 -16.58 -0.64
C ILE A 27 28.28 -15.43 0.03
N VAL A 28 27.89 -14.18 -0.23
CA VAL A 28 28.51 -13.00 0.37
C VAL A 28 28.33 -12.99 1.89
N ILE A 29 27.13 -13.30 2.39
CA ILE A 29 26.86 -13.44 3.84
C ILE A 29 27.76 -14.49 4.47
N LEU A 30 27.86 -15.67 3.87
CA LEU A 30 28.70 -16.76 4.41
C LEU A 30 30.18 -16.39 4.44
N LEU A 31 30.69 -15.75 3.39
CA LEU A 31 32.07 -15.26 3.34
C LEU A 31 32.33 -14.19 4.40
N GLY A 32 31.39 -13.24 4.58
CA GLY A 32 31.45 -12.22 5.63
C GLY A 32 31.44 -12.82 7.03
N ILE A 33 30.60 -13.85 7.27
CA ILE A 33 30.56 -14.56 8.55
C ILE A 33 31.90 -15.27 8.84
N ILE A 34 32.46 -15.98 7.87
CA ILE A 34 33.76 -16.67 8.05
C ILE A 34 34.83 -15.67 8.41
N ALA A 35 34.93 -14.55 7.71
CA ALA A 35 35.91 -13.50 8.03
C ALA A 35 35.67 -12.91 9.43
N SER A 36 34.42 -12.55 9.75
CA SER A 36 34.01 -12.02 11.06
C SER A 36 34.32 -12.99 12.21
N MET A 37 34.17 -14.30 12.00
CA MET A 37 34.47 -15.31 13.02
C MET A 37 35.98 -15.58 13.19
N ALA A 38 36.79 -15.33 12.15
CA ALA A 38 38.24 -15.49 12.24
C ALA A 38 38.92 -14.36 13.02
N ILE A 39 38.38 -13.13 12.97
CA ILE A 39 38.99 -11.93 13.58
C ILE A 39 39.28 -12.09 15.07
N PRO A 40 38.36 -12.54 15.96
CA PRO A 40 38.65 -12.68 17.38
C PRO A 40 39.75 -13.71 17.67
N TYR A 41 39.83 -14.78 16.92
CA TYR A 41 40.88 -15.78 17.05
C TYR A 41 42.24 -15.20 16.67
N VAL A 42 42.33 -14.50 15.53
CA VAL A 42 43.57 -13.83 15.08
C VAL A 42 44.02 -12.80 16.11
N PHE A 43 43.08 -12.00 16.64
CA PHE A 43 43.36 -10.98 17.65
C PHE A 43 43.90 -11.61 18.97
N GLY A 44 43.31 -12.72 19.41
CA GLY A 44 43.81 -13.47 20.54
C GLY A 44 45.25 -13.96 20.30
N LYS A 45 45.56 -14.46 19.09
CA LYS A 45 46.93 -14.88 18.73
C LYS A 45 47.93 -13.73 18.74
N ILE A 46 47.54 -12.52 18.27
CA ILE A 46 48.38 -11.33 18.35
C ILE A 46 48.78 -11.04 19.80
N ILE A 47 47.83 -11.10 20.73
CA ILE A 47 48.10 -10.86 22.17
C ILE A 47 49.08 -11.89 22.73
N ASP A 48 48.89 -13.18 22.44
CA ASP A 48 49.78 -14.22 22.89
C ASP A 48 51.21 -14.03 22.35
N LEU A 49 51.36 -13.65 21.08
CA LEU A 49 52.66 -13.38 20.44
C LEU A 49 53.35 -12.15 20.99
N ILE A 50 52.60 -11.12 21.40
CA ILE A 50 53.15 -9.94 22.10
C ILE A 50 53.78 -10.35 23.45
N VAL A 51 53.12 -11.25 24.18
CA VAL A 51 53.62 -11.76 25.45
C VAL A 51 54.94 -12.53 25.27
N ILE A 52 55.07 -13.28 24.17
CA ILE A 52 56.28 -14.05 23.81
C ILE A 52 57.37 -13.14 23.21
N LYS A 53 57.02 -11.87 22.87
CA LYS A 53 57.92 -10.86 22.25
C LYS A 53 58.41 -11.22 20.82
N ASP A 54 57.64 -12.01 20.07
CA ASP A 54 57.94 -12.33 18.66
C ASP A 54 57.39 -11.28 17.73
N LEU A 55 58.18 -10.23 17.48
CA LEU A 55 57.75 -9.09 16.66
C LEU A 55 57.43 -9.46 15.20
N GLN A 56 58.17 -10.43 14.62
CA GLN A 56 57.92 -10.81 13.20
C GLN A 56 56.57 -11.50 13.02
N LEU A 57 56.23 -12.41 13.92
CA LEU A 57 54.93 -13.08 13.90
C LEU A 57 53.79 -12.11 14.26
N VAL A 58 54.01 -11.19 15.21
CA VAL A 58 53.03 -10.13 15.53
C VAL A 58 52.66 -9.32 14.28
N LEU A 59 53.68 -8.81 13.55
CA LEU A 59 53.43 -8.04 12.31
C LEU A 59 52.67 -8.86 11.26
N LYS A 60 53.03 -10.14 11.08
CA LYS A 60 52.31 -11.02 10.16
C LYS A 60 50.83 -11.18 10.54
N PHE A 61 50.51 -11.41 11.82
CA PHE A 61 49.12 -11.56 12.26
C PHE A 61 48.34 -10.23 12.24
N ILE A 62 48.99 -9.10 12.45
CA ILE A 62 48.38 -7.77 12.25
C ILE A 62 47.96 -7.59 10.79
N LEU A 63 48.81 -7.95 9.82
CA LEU A 63 48.46 -7.88 8.41
C LEU A 63 47.29 -8.81 8.05
N ILE A 64 47.27 -10.02 8.63
CA ILE A 64 46.13 -10.93 8.46
C ILE A 64 44.85 -10.32 9.05
N SER A 65 44.94 -9.73 10.25
CA SER A 65 43.79 -9.07 10.88
C SER A 65 43.28 -7.91 10.02
N LEU A 66 44.20 -7.08 9.51
CA LEU A 66 43.86 -5.97 8.61
C LEU A 66 43.12 -6.46 7.34
N PHE A 67 43.69 -7.50 6.71
CA PHE A 67 43.04 -8.11 5.53
C PHE A 67 41.63 -8.64 5.85
N LEU A 68 41.46 -9.36 6.96
CA LEU A 68 40.16 -9.90 7.36
C LEU A 68 39.13 -8.80 7.67
N ASN A 69 39.55 -7.70 8.32
CA ASN A 69 38.67 -6.57 8.61
C ASN A 69 38.25 -5.85 7.33
N ILE A 70 39.18 -5.61 6.38
CA ILE A 70 38.86 -5.01 5.08
C ILE A 70 37.92 -5.94 4.31
N PHE A 71 38.22 -7.24 4.27
CA PHE A 71 37.39 -8.22 3.58
C PHE A 71 35.97 -8.30 4.18
N GLN A 72 35.84 -8.29 5.51
CA GLN A 72 34.55 -8.25 6.19
C GLN A 72 33.79 -6.96 5.85
N SER A 73 34.44 -5.80 5.86
CA SER A 73 33.83 -4.53 5.51
C SER A 73 33.33 -4.51 4.06
N LEU A 74 34.14 -5.01 3.13
CA LEU A 74 33.72 -5.15 1.73
C LEU A 74 32.54 -6.13 1.58
N SER A 75 32.57 -7.26 2.28
CA SER A 75 31.47 -8.21 2.27
C SER A 75 30.18 -7.61 2.81
N SER A 76 30.22 -6.81 3.89
CA SER A 76 29.02 -6.15 4.43
C SER A 76 28.45 -5.10 3.49
N ILE A 77 29.29 -4.34 2.78
CA ILE A 77 28.86 -3.39 1.74
C ILE A 77 28.19 -4.12 0.57
N LEU A 78 28.78 -5.24 0.13
CA LEU A 78 28.20 -6.05 -0.94
C LEU A 78 26.89 -6.72 -0.51
N GLU A 79 26.80 -7.18 0.73
CA GLU A 79 25.57 -7.73 1.32
C GLU A 79 24.44 -6.70 1.31
N GLU A 80 24.70 -5.50 1.81
CA GLU A 80 23.73 -4.40 1.82
C GLU A 80 23.31 -3.99 0.40
N TRP A 81 24.28 -3.88 -0.52
CA TRP A 81 24.00 -3.53 -1.91
C TRP A 81 23.13 -4.58 -2.62
N LEU A 82 23.49 -5.86 -2.50
CA LEU A 82 22.73 -6.97 -3.09
C LEU A 82 21.35 -7.11 -2.44
N GLY A 83 21.26 -6.95 -1.12
CA GLY A 83 20.02 -6.96 -0.37
C GLY A 83 19.07 -5.86 -0.83
N ASN A 84 19.56 -4.63 -1.00
CA ASN A 84 18.78 -3.50 -1.49
C ASN A 84 18.30 -3.70 -2.94
N ILE A 85 19.14 -4.18 -3.85
CA ILE A 85 18.72 -4.50 -5.22
C ILE A 85 17.62 -5.56 -5.21
N LEU A 86 17.79 -6.63 -4.44
CA LEU A 86 16.81 -7.69 -4.33
C LEU A 86 15.50 -7.16 -3.75
N SER A 87 15.58 -6.30 -2.73
CA SER A 87 14.43 -5.65 -2.11
C SER A 87 13.63 -4.81 -3.11
N VAL A 88 14.30 -3.95 -3.87
CA VAL A 88 13.65 -3.10 -4.87
C VAL A 88 12.98 -3.94 -5.97
N ASP A 89 13.66 -4.94 -6.51
CA ASP A 89 13.08 -5.76 -7.59
C ASP A 89 11.86 -6.56 -7.12
N CYS A 90 11.94 -7.18 -5.94
CA CYS A 90 10.83 -7.95 -5.39
C CYS A 90 9.66 -7.04 -4.98
N SER A 91 9.96 -5.88 -4.40
CA SER A 91 8.94 -4.90 -4.01
C SER A 91 8.20 -4.35 -5.24
N ASN A 92 8.92 -3.98 -6.29
CA ASN A 92 8.29 -3.52 -7.54
C ASN A 92 7.36 -4.59 -8.12
N SER A 93 7.75 -5.87 -8.06
CA SER A 93 6.89 -6.96 -8.52
C SER A 93 5.61 -7.11 -7.69
N ILE A 94 5.67 -6.88 -6.38
CA ILE A 94 4.49 -6.86 -5.50
C ILE A 94 3.61 -5.64 -5.80
N LYS A 95 4.22 -4.45 -5.94
CA LYS A 95 3.50 -3.20 -6.27
C LYS A 95 2.76 -3.32 -7.60
N GLU A 96 3.41 -3.87 -8.62
CA GLU A 96 2.81 -4.14 -9.93
C GLU A 96 1.62 -5.11 -9.82
N ALA A 97 1.80 -6.21 -9.07
CA ALA A 97 0.73 -7.17 -8.86
C ALA A 97 -0.45 -6.58 -8.09
N MET A 98 -0.20 -5.75 -7.05
CA MET A 98 -1.25 -5.07 -6.30
C MET A 98 -1.97 -4.03 -7.13
N PHE A 99 -1.23 -3.22 -7.91
CA PHE A 99 -1.81 -2.21 -8.79
C PHE A 99 -2.68 -2.84 -9.87
N SER A 100 -2.17 -3.88 -10.55
CA SER A 100 -2.96 -4.64 -11.52
C SER A 100 -4.22 -5.23 -10.89
N LYS A 101 -4.10 -5.80 -9.68
CA LYS A 101 -5.23 -6.36 -8.97
C LYS A 101 -6.28 -5.31 -8.61
N ILE A 102 -5.88 -4.12 -8.19
CA ILE A 102 -6.79 -3.00 -7.89
C ILE A 102 -7.59 -2.63 -9.15
N LEU A 103 -6.94 -2.54 -10.31
CA LEU A 103 -7.63 -2.24 -11.57
C LEU A 103 -8.62 -3.34 -12.00
N ASP A 104 -8.37 -4.60 -11.63
CA ASP A 104 -9.23 -5.75 -11.92
C ASP A 104 -10.28 -6.02 -10.82
N THR A 105 -10.27 -5.26 -9.73
CA THR A 105 -11.16 -5.48 -8.57
C THR A 105 -12.45 -4.67 -8.73
N ARG A 106 -13.57 -5.19 -8.19
CA ARG A 106 -14.87 -4.50 -8.23
C ARG A 106 -14.82 -3.14 -7.56
N TYR A 107 -15.46 -2.16 -8.18
CA TYR A 107 -15.55 -0.78 -7.68
C TYR A 107 -16.14 -0.69 -6.26
N GLU A 108 -17.16 -1.50 -5.95
CA GLU A 108 -17.79 -1.58 -4.63
C GLU A 108 -16.77 -1.76 -3.50
N PHE A 109 -15.86 -2.70 -3.67
CA PHE A 109 -14.81 -2.97 -2.69
C PHE A 109 -13.80 -1.82 -2.60
N LEU A 110 -13.39 -1.27 -3.74
CA LEU A 110 -12.43 -0.16 -3.77
C LEU A 110 -12.99 1.11 -3.14
N ASN A 111 -14.28 1.38 -3.34
CA ASN A 111 -14.95 2.55 -2.78
C ASN A 111 -15.05 2.54 -1.25
N SER A 112 -14.91 1.35 -0.61
CA SER A 112 -14.82 1.24 0.85
C SER A 112 -13.48 1.74 1.42
N TYR A 113 -12.47 1.98 0.57
CA TYR A 113 -11.16 2.54 0.95
C TYR A 113 -11.04 3.98 0.46
N GLY A 114 -10.38 4.83 1.27
CA GLY A 114 -9.98 6.16 0.81
C GLY A 114 -8.85 6.08 -0.24
N GLU A 115 -8.83 7.03 -1.19
CA GLU A 115 -7.78 7.10 -2.24
C GLU A 115 -6.37 7.07 -1.64
N GLY A 116 -6.12 7.82 -0.56
CA GLY A 116 -4.83 7.85 0.15
C GLY A 116 -4.47 6.51 0.80
N GLU A 117 -5.45 5.76 1.27
CA GLU A 117 -5.23 4.43 1.83
C GLU A 117 -4.81 3.42 0.76
N LEU A 118 -5.47 3.42 -0.40
CA LEU A 118 -5.10 2.56 -1.52
C LEU A 118 -3.67 2.85 -2.01
N VAL A 119 -3.32 4.13 -2.16
CA VAL A 119 -1.95 4.54 -2.51
C VAL A 119 -0.95 4.04 -1.47
N SER A 120 -1.22 4.27 -0.17
CA SER A 120 -0.35 3.80 0.91
C SER A 120 -0.19 2.29 0.94
N ARG A 121 -1.26 1.54 0.64
CA ARG A 121 -1.20 0.07 0.57
C ARG A 121 -0.32 -0.41 -0.58
N VAL A 122 -0.42 0.19 -1.77
CA VAL A 122 0.43 -0.18 -2.92
C VAL A 122 1.89 0.18 -2.63
N GLU A 123 2.16 1.41 -2.19
CA GLU A 123 3.54 1.90 -2.04
C GLU A 123 4.28 1.28 -0.85
N ASN A 124 3.64 1.19 0.33
CA ASN A 124 4.37 0.84 1.55
C ASN A 124 4.31 -0.66 1.88
N THR A 125 3.22 -1.35 1.52
CA THR A 125 3.02 -2.75 1.94
C THR A 125 4.04 -3.68 1.27
N GLY A 126 4.31 -3.48 -0.03
CA GLY A 126 5.30 -4.28 -0.77
C GLY A 126 6.70 -4.14 -0.18
N ASP A 127 7.13 -2.90 0.09
CA ASP A 127 8.46 -2.61 0.65
C ASP A 127 8.66 -3.29 2.00
N LYS A 128 7.69 -3.19 2.90
CA LYS A 128 7.77 -3.78 4.24
C LYS A 128 7.79 -5.32 4.23
N ILE A 129 6.94 -5.93 3.40
CA ILE A 129 6.88 -7.38 3.26
C ILE A 129 8.22 -7.92 2.74
N VAL A 130 8.77 -7.31 1.70
CA VAL A 130 10.01 -7.77 1.07
C VAL A 130 11.20 -7.54 1.99
N SER A 131 11.33 -6.34 2.58
CA SER A 131 12.40 -6.04 3.54
C SER A 131 12.40 -7.04 4.69
N PHE A 132 11.22 -7.34 5.25
CA PHE A 132 11.11 -8.37 6.29
C PHE A 132 11.67 -9.73 5.83
N TYR A 133 11.30 -10.23 4.66
CA TYR A 133 11.78 -11.55 4.22
C TYR A 133 13.29 -11.57 3.98
N ILE A 134 13.84 -10.54 3.34
CA ILE A 134 15.28 -10.46 3.09
C ILE A 134 16.04 -10.40 4.40
N ASP A 135 15.62 -9.52 5.33
CA ASP A 135 16.23 -9.37 6.65
C ASP A 135 16.08 -10.64 7.49
N PHE A 136 14.94 -11.30 7.43
CA PHE A 136 14.68 -12.55 8.14
C PHE A 136 15.59 -13.67 7.67
N PHE A 137 15.68 -13.92 6.37
CA PHE A 137 16.54 -14.99 5.85
C PHE A 137 18.03 -14.70 6.07
N SER A 138 18.49 -13.47 5.82
CA SER A 138 19.87 -13.04 6.07
C SER A 138 20.21 -13.20 7.54
N SER A 139 19.33 -12.75 8.44
CA SER A 139 19.52 -12.83 9.89
C SER A 139 19.54 -14.27 10.39
N ILE A 140 18.67 -15.14 9.92
CA ILE A 140 18.67 -16.56 10.33
C ILE A 140 20.00 -17.22 9.95
N ILE A 141 20.50 -16.98 8.72
CA ILE A 141 21.79 -17.53 8.30
C ILE A 141 22.91 -17.02 9.22
N MET A 142 22.95 -15.68 9.45
CA MET A 142 23.95 -15.09 10.35
C MET A 142 23.88 -15.67 11.77
N ILE A 143 22.68 -15.77 12.34
CA ILE A 143 22.47 -16.27 13.70
C ILE A 143 22.93 -17.72 13.82
N LEU A 144 22.48 -18.60 12.92
CA LEU A 144 22.83 -20.02 12.98
C LEU A 144 24.34 -20.25 12.88
N PHE A 145 24.99 -19.67 11.88
CA PHE A 145 26.43 -19.83 11.72
C PHE A 145 27.23 -19.16 12.83
N SER A 146 26.82 -17.97 13.30
CA SER A 146 27.47 -17.27 14.41
C SER A 146 27.40 -18.09 15.70
N ILE A 147 26.24 -18.66 16.05
CA ILE A 147 26.07 -19.49 17.24
C ILE A 147 26.93 -20.77 17.13
N ILE A 148 26.84 -21.48 15.99
CA ILE A 148 27.56 -22.75 15.79
C ILE A 148 29.08 -22.53 15.88
N ILE A 149 29.60 -21.54 15.14
CA ILE A 149 31.05 -21.30 15.08
C ILE A 149 31.56 -20.77 16.42
N SER A 150 30.84 -19.79 17.04
CA SER A 150 31.24 -19.26 18.35
C SER A 150 31.23 -20.34 19.43
N ALA A 151 30.20 -21.17 19.50
CA ALA A 151 30.11 -22.27 20.45
C ALA A 151 31.25 -23.27 20.24
N TYR A 152 31.52 -23.66 18.99
CA TYR A 152 32.63 -24.57 18.69
C TYR A 152 33.98 -24.03 19.16
N ILE A 153 34.29 -22.77 18.84
CA ILE A 153 35.57 -22.17 19.22
C ILE A 153 35.65 -21.98 20.74
N MET A 154 34.59 -21.55 21.41
CA MET A 154 34.54 -21.39 22.85
C MET A 154 34.77 -22.73 23.60
N ILE A 155 34.18 -23.84 23.10
CA ILE A 155 34.41 -25.19 23.63
C ILE A 155 35.89 -25.59 23.50
N ARG A 156 36.49 -25.26 22.32
CA ARG A 156 37.93 -25.56 22.07
C ARG A 156 38.86 -24.73 22.96
N ILE A 157 38.48 -23.51 23.35
CA ILE A 157 39.24 -22.66 24.26
C ILE A 157 39.13 -23.21 25.71
N SER A 158 37.87 -23.36 26.20
CA SER A 158 37.64 -23.90 27.54
C SER A 158 36.20 -24.38 27.72
N LEU A 159 36.01 -25.68 27.85
CA LEU A 159 34.69 -26.26 28.11
C LEU A 159 34.07 -25.73 29.41
N LYS A 160 34.90 -25.49 30.45
CA LYS A 160 34.44 -24.98 31.75
C LYS A 160 33.83 -23.59 31.63
N LEU A 161 34.51 -22.68 30.92
CA LEU A 161 34.00 -21.33 30.67
C LEU A 161 32.75 -21.34 29.77
N PHE A 162 32.72 -22.21 28.78
CA PHE A 162 31.57 -22.35 27.87
C PHE A 162 30.31 -22.82 28.61
N VAL A 163 30.42 -23.81 29.49
CA VAL A 163 29.31 -24.29 30.33
C VAL A 163 28.77 -23.17 31.22
N ILE A 164 29.64 -22.39 31.83
CA ILE A 164 29.22 -21.23 32.64
C ILE A 164 28.49 -20.20 31.76
N ALA A 165 29.06 -19.87 30.61
CA ALA A 165 28.44 -18.92 29.68
C ALA A 165 27.04 -19.39 29.24
N ILE A 166 26.85 -20.67 28.87
CA ILE A 166 25.55 -21.21 28.44
C ILE A 166 24.53 -21.24 29.58
N ILE A 167 24.90 -21.58 30.79
CA ILE A 167 23.96 -21.61 31.95
C ILE A 167 23.44 -20.20 32.24
N LEU A 168 24.22 -19.18 31.99
CA LEU A 168 23.89 -17.80 32.32
C LEU A 168 23.16 -17.05 31.17
N LEU A 169 23.27 -17.54 29.94
CA LEU A 169 22.55 -16.98 28.78
C LEU A 169 21.01 -16.94 28.96
N PRO A 170 20.32 -17.97 29.48
CA PRO A 170 18.90 -17.94 29.74
C PRO A 170 18.44 -16.82 30.68
N LEU A 171 19.32 -16.35 31.58
CA LEU A 171 18.97 -15.24 32.48
C LEU A 171 18.72 -13.93 31.72
N THR A 172 19.51 -13.65 30.68
CA THR A 172 19.33 -12.46 29.86
C THR A 172 18.02 -12.53 29.03
N TYR A 173 17.60 -13.76 28.69
CA TYR A 173 16.34 -14.01 27.95
C TYR A 173 15.11 -14.03 28.83
N GLY A 174 15.23 -14.55 30.03
CA GLY A 174 14.14 -14.58 31.01
C GLY A 174 13.52 -13.20 31.23
N ILE A 175 14.35 -12.16 31.15
CA ILE A 175 13.88 -10.75 31.27
C ILE A 175 12.92 -10.38 30.16
N ASN A 176 13.25 -10.67 28.91
CA ASN A 176 12.36 -10.40 27.78
C ASN A 176 11.02 -11.13 27.95
N TYR A 177 11.06 -12.37 28.43
CA TYR A 177 9.85 -13.13 28.68
C TYR A 177 8.99 -12.52 29.79
N ILE A 178 9.60 -12.07 30.88
CA ILE A 178 8.93 -11.43 32.03
C ILE A 178 8.25 -10.12 31.58
N PHE A 179 8.92 -9.31 30.78
CA PHE A 179 8.42 -8.00 30.33
C PHE A 179 7.62 -8.04 29.03
N LYS A 180 7.48 -9.21 28.38
CA LYS A 180 6.82 -9.36 27.09
C LYS A 180 5.43 -8.71 27.02
N SER A 181 4.57 -8.99 27.99
CA SER A 181 3.20 -8.45 28.02
C SER A 181 3.19 -6.92 28.13
N THR A 182 4.08 -6.38 28.95
CA THR A 182 4.19 -4.92 29.15
C THR A 182 4.74 -4.23 27.89
N ILE A 183 5.76 -4.80 27.24
CA ILE A 183 6.32 -4.29 25.98
C ILE A 183 5.23 -4.26 24.90
N ILE A 184 4.52 -5.36 24.70
CA ILE A 184 3.45 -5.47 23.69
C ILE A 184 2.32 -4.47 23.99
N SER A 185 1.90 -4.33 25.24
CA SER A 185 0.87 -3.36 25.62
C SER A 185 1.30 -1.92 25.31
N LYS A 186 2.53 -1.53 25.70
CA LYS A 186 3.05 -0.19 25.45
C LYS A 186 3.25 0.10 23.95
N GLN A 187 3.65 -0.89 23.18
CA GLN A 187 3.76 -0.78 21.74
C GLN A 187 2.39 -0.58 21.07
N ARG A 188 1.37 -1.32 21.52
CA ARG A 188 -0.01 -1.13 21.02
C ARG A 188 -0.55 0.26 21.34
N ASP A 189 -0.35 0.74 22.57
CA ASP A 189 -0.76 2.09 22.97
C ASP A 189 -0.10 3.16 22.09
N TYR A 190 1.21 2.98 21.79
CA TYR A 190 1.95 3.88 20.91
C TYR A 190 1.40 3.88 19.49
N ILE A 191 1.18 2.70 18.89
CA ILE A 191 0.63 2.57 17.53
C ILE A 191 -0.77 3.20 17.46
N ALA A 192 -1.66 2.91 18.40
CA ALA A 192 -3.01 3.49 18.42
C ALA A 192 -3.01 5.02 18.50
N LYS A 193 -2.08 5.62 19.27
CA LYS A 193 -1.94 7.08 19.34
C LYS A 193 -1.30 7.67 18.09
N LEU A 194 -0.38 6.95 17.46
CA LEU A 194 0.23 7.33 16.19
C LEU A 194 -0.81 7.36 15.06
N ASP A 195 -1.68 6.35 14.99
CA ASP A 195 -2.77 6.28 14.00
C ASP A 195 -3.74 7.46 14.20
N ALA A 196 -4.21 7.69 15.44
CA ALA A 196 -5.10 8.80 15.75
C ALA A 196 -4.47 10.19 15.48
N TYR A 197 -3.16 10.32 15.61
CA TYR A 197 -2.42 11.52 15.23
C TYR A 197 -2.35 11.69 13.71
N SER A 198 -2.08 10.61 12.98
CA SER A 198 -2.02 10.61 11.52
C SER A 198 -3.37 10.94 10.90
N ASP A 199 -4.45 10.35 11.40
CA ASP A 199 -5.83 10.64 10.97
C ASP A 199 -6.17 12.12 11.15
N TYR A 200 -5.80 12.69 12.30
CA TYR A 200 -6.01 14.11 12.55
C TYR A 200 -5.24 15.02 11.57
N LEU A 201 -4.01 14.65 11.21
CA LEU A 201 -3.22 15.38 10.22
C LEU A 201 -3.88 15.34 8.84
N ILE A 202 -4.29 14.16 8.40
CA ILE A 202 -4.96 13.97 7.11
C ILE A 202 -6.23 14.80 7.07
N ASP A 203 -7.07 14.72 8.09
CA ASP A 203 -8.31 15.49 8.18
C ASP A 203 -8.05 17.01 8.17
N THR A 204 -7.06 17.47 8.95
CA THR A 204 -6.69 18.89 9.00
C THR A 204 -6.21 19.41 7.64
N ILE A 205 -5.35 18.66 6.95
CA ILE A 205 -4.81 19.06 5.65
C ILE A 205 -5.90 19.04 4.57
N SER A 206 -6.75 18.05 4.58
CA SER A 206 -7.87 17.93 3.64
C SER A 206 -8.87 19.07 3.77
N ASN A 207 -9.05 19.60 4.99
CA ASN A 207 -9.98 20.70 5.29
C ASN A 207 -9.30 22.08 5.42
N LEU A 208 -8.06 22.24 4.93
CA LEU A 208 -7.26 23.46 5.14
C LEU A 208 -7.97 24.74 4.67
N THR A 209 -8.64 24.69 3.53
CA THR A 209 -9.41 25.84 3.00
C THR A 209 -10.52 26.24 3.97
N GLY A 210 -11.30 25.29 4.49
CA GLY A 210 -12.36 25.56 5.48
C GLY A 210 -11.81 26.13 6.80
N ILE A 211 -10.68 25.60 7.27
CA ILE A 211 -10.00 26.10 8.47
C ILE A 211 -9.59 27.56 8.28
N LYS A 212 -9.02 27.90 7.11
CA LYS A 212 -8.61 29.26 6.76
C LYS A 212 -9.77 30.22 6.65
N LEU A 213 -10.82 29.84 5.90
CA LEU A 213 -12.01 30.70 5.70
C LEU A 213 -12.76 30.99 7.00
N ASN A 214 -12.69 30.10 8.00
CA ASN A 214 -13.38 30.27 9.27
C ASN A 214 -12.45 30.74 10.42
N ASN A 215 -11.19 31.09 10.13
CA ASN A 215 -10.19 31.57 11.12
C ASN A 215 -9.99 30.60 12.30
N LEU A 216 -9.98 29.27 11.99
CA LEU A 216 -9.86 28.20 12.99
C LEU A 216 -8.42 27.78 13.29
N GLU A 217 -7.41 28.43 12.69
CA GLU A 217 -6.00 28.02 12.78
C GLU A 217 -5.50 27.93 14.22
N LYS A 218 -5.94 28.84 15.09
CA LYS A 218 -5.51 28.84 16.49
C LYS A 218 -6.02 27.60 17.24
N ILE A 219 -7.27 27.20 16.96
CA ILE A 219 -7.89 26.02 17.57
C ILE A 219 -7.18 24.74 17.06
N PHE A 220 -6.98 24.63 15.75
CA PHE A 220 -6.32 23.46 15.16
C PHE A 220 -4.86 23.33 15.59
N LYS A 221 -4.11 24.45 15.69
CA LYS A 221 -2.76 24.46 16.27
C LYS A 221 -2.74 23.99 17.73
N GLY A 222 -3.73 24.39 18.52
CA GLY A 222 -3.90 23.95 19.91
C GLY A 222 -4.15 22.44 20.00
N ASN A 223 -5.10 21.94 19.24
CA ASN A 223 -5.43 20.52 19.18
C ASN A 223 -4.24 19.68 18.68
N TYR A 224 -3.52 20.16 17.66
CA TYR A 224 -2.30 19.51 17.17
C TYR A 224 -1.24 19.39 18.26
N LYS A 225 -0.99 20.48 19.00
CA LYS A 225 -0.03 20.48 20.12
C LYS A 225 -0.42 19.47 21.21
N ASN A 226 -1.71 19.37 21.53
CA ASN A 226 -2.20 18.42 22.53
C ASN A 226 -2.00 16.97 22.06
N ARG A 227 -2.34 16.66 20.80
CA ARG A 227 -2.13 15.32 20.24
C ARG A 227 -0.65 14.94 20.15
N LEU A 228 0.23 15.89 19.78
CA LEU A 228 1.67 15.71 19.83
C LEU A 228 2.17 15.42 21.25
N GLN A 229 1.63 16.12 22.25
CA GLN A 229 1.99 15.87 23.65
C GLN A 229 1.54 14.48 24.11
N ASP A 230 0.34 14.06 23.74
CA ASP A 230 -0.15 12.70 24.01
C ASP A 230 0.73 11.64 23.37
N LEU A 231 1.05 11.79 22.07
CA LEU A 231 1.95 10.89 21.35
C LEU A 231 3.33 10.84 22.02
N LYS A 232 3.87 11.99 22.39
CA LYS A 232 5.13 12.08 23.14
C LYS A 232 5.07 11.31 24.45
N ASN A 233 4.00 11.46 25.24
CA ASN A 233 3.86 10.79 26.53
C ASN A 233 3.86 9.27 26.39
N VAL A 234 3.13 8.76 25.41
CA VAL A 234 3.05 7.32 25.13
C VAL A 234 4.38 6.81 24.55
N SER A 235 5.00 7.57 23.63
CA SER A 235 6.33 7.26 23.08
C SER A 235 7.38 7.17 24.19
N MET A 236 7.41 8.15 25.10
CA MET A 236 8.34 8.15 26.25
C MET A 236 8.06 6.99 27.21
N SER A 237 6.78 6.59 27.40
CA SER A 237 6.44 5.41 28.19
C SER A 237 6.97 4.10 27.55
N ASN A 238 6.82 3.97 26.21
CA ASN A 238 7.35 2.86 25.44
C ASN A 238 8.89 2.82 25.48
N LEU A 239 9.53 3.97 25.26
CA LEU A 239 10.98 4.09 25.38
C LEU A 239 11.50 3.72 26.78
N LYS A 240 10.84 4.17 27.84
CA LYS A 240 11.24 3.84 29.22
C LYS A 240 11.25 2.35 29.48
N ILE A 241 10.21 1.61 29.07
CA ILE A 241 10.18 0.16 29.30
C ILE A 241 11.27 -0.55 28.51
N ASN A 242 11.48 -0.17 27.24
CA ASN A 242 12.54 -0.75 26.42
C ASN A 242 13.93 -0.47 27.00
N MET A 243 14.19 0.77 27.41
CA MET A 243 15.45 1.15 28.06
C MET A 243 15.65 0.39 29.39
N THR A 244 14.59 0.22 30.19
CA THR A 244 14.68 -0.53 31.46
C THR A 244 15.08 -1.97 31.20
N VAL A 245 14.41 -2.64 30.23
CA VAL A 245 14.72 -4.02 29.85
C VAL A 245 16.14 -4.15 29.34
N THR A 246 16.55 -3.28 28.42
CA THR A 246 17.91 -3.26 27.87
C THR A 246 18.97 -3.03 29.00
N SER A 247 18.72 -2.03 29.88
CA SER A 247 19.65 -1.75 30.99
C SER A 247 19.81 -2.93 31.95
N ILE A 248 18.73 -3.64 32.27
CA ILE A 248 18.81 -4.85 33.11
C ILE A 248 19.61 -5.95 32.40
N GLN A 249 19.40 -6.14 31.11
CA GLN A 249 20.17 -7.09 30.29
C GLN A 249 21.66 -6.75 30.25
N ASP A 250 21.99 -5.48 30.01
CA ASP A 250 23.36 -4.99 29.97
C ASP A 250 24.03 -5.17 31.34
N PHE A 251 23.32 -4.87 32.44
CA PHE A 251 23.82 -5.07 33.79
C PHE A 251 24.14 -6.56 34.10
N ILE A 252 23.23 -7.45 33.71
CA ILE A 252 23.49 -8.90 33.83
C ILE A 252 24.69 -9.31 32.98
N THR A 253 24.77 -8.81 31.73
CA THR A 253 25.91 -9.11 30.85
C THR A 253 27.23 -8.64 31.44
N ILE A 254 27.28 -7.46 32.09
CA ILE A 254 28.47 -6.96 32.79
C ILE A 254 28.85 -7.88 33.93
N ILE A 255 27.89 -8.32 34.78
CA ILE A 255 28.15 -9.26 35.87
C ILE A 255 28.70 -10.59 35.31
N LEU A 256 28.09 -11.12 34.25
CA LEU A 256 28.53 -12.36 33.61
C LEU A 256 29.95 -12.24 33.04
N SER A 257 30.25 -11.15 32.34
CA SER A 257 31.56 -10.88 31.77
C SER A 257 32.63 -10.77 32.90
N SER A 258 32.28 -10.11 34.00
CA SER A 258 33.16 -9.98 35.17
C SER A 258 33.42 -11.34 35.84
N LEU A 259 32.37 -12.18 35.96
CA LEU A 259 32.53 -13.54 36.50
C LEU A 259 33.43 -14.41 35.62
N ILE A 260 33.20 -14.36 34.29
CA ILE A 260 34.01 -15.09 33.32
C ILE A 260 35.47 -14.60 33.38
N LEU A 261 35.69 -13.29 33.46
CA LEU A 261 37.02 -12.71 33.58
C LEU A 261 37.73 -13.19 34.88
N PHE A 262 37.01 -13.21 36.00
CA PHE A 262 37.54 -13.68 37.27
C PHE A 262 37.98 -15.17 37.22
N ILE A 263 37.11 -16.04 36.69
CA ILE A 263 37.41 -17.46 36.53
C ILE A 263 38.54 -17.66 35.52
N SER A 264 38.57 -16.91 34.46
CA SER A 264 39.60 -16.94 33.44
C SER A 264 40.96 -16.52 33.99
N ALA A 265 41.01 -15.44 34.81
CA ALA A 265 42.23 -15.00 35.46
C ALA A 265 42.85 -16.11 36.34
N ARG A 266 42.01 -16.84 37.10
CA ARG A 266 42.47 -18.01 37.87
C ARG A 266 43.03 -19.11 36.97
N LEU A 267 42.40 -19.38 35.80
CA LEU A 267 42.89 -20.41 34.87
C LEU A 267 44.21 -20.00 34.20
N ILE A 268 44.44 -18.69 33.96
CA ILE A 268 45.73 -18.19 33.47
C ILE A 268 46.82 -18.38 34.51
N ILE A 269 46.57 -17.98 35.76
CA ILE A 269 47.55 -18.12 36.84
C ILE A 269 47.97 -19.60 37.02
N LEU A 270 47.02 -20.52 36.78
CA LEU A 270 47.29 -21.96 36.81
C LEU A 270 47.95 -22.50 35.52
N GLY A 271 48.25 -21.65 34.52
CA GLY A 271 48.86 -22.03 33.26
C GLY A 271 47.95 -22.76 32.26
N ASN A 272 46.65 -22.84 32.54
CA ASN A 272 45.68 -23.58 31.71
C ASN A 272 45.13 -22.77 30.53
N LEU A 273 45.26 -21.43 30.53
CA LEU A 273 44.81 -20.53 29.48
C LEU A 273 45.83 -19.43 29.23
N THR A 274 45.81 -18.87 27.99
CA THR A 274 46.61 -17.70 27.62
C THR A 274 45.76 -16.43 27.71
N LEU A 275 46.40 -15.25 27.73
CA LEU A 275 45.72 -13.96 27.67
C LEU A 275 44.93 -13.80 26.37
N GLY A 276 45.50 -14.25 25.25
CA GLY A 276 44.82 -14.24 23.96
C GLY A 276 43.56 -15.10 23.91
N ASN A 277 43.57 -16.25 24.63
CA ASN A 277 42.39 -17.11 24.74
C ASN A 277 41.23 -16.42 25.44
N ILE A 278 41.46 -15.60 26.45
CA ILE A 278 40.40 -14.86 27.15
C ILE A 278 39.79 -13.79 26.23
N VAL A 279 40.63 -13.02 25.54
CA VAL A 279 40.17 -11.97 24.67
C VAL A 279 39.34 -12.56 23.52
N ALA A 280 39.82 -13.67 22.94
CA ALA A 280 39.04 -14.38 21.93
C ALA A 280 37.70 -14.91 22.48
N PHE A 281 37.72 -15.54 23.67
CA PHE A 281 36.51 -16.05 24.33
C PHE A 281 35.48 -14.96 24.61
N SER A 282 35.91 -13.81 25.17
CA SER A 282 35.03 -12.67 25.44
C SER A 282 34.38 -12.14 24.16
N SER A 283 35.15 -12.03 23.06
CA SER A 283 34.62 -11.59 21.76
C SER A 283 33.59 -12.58 21.16
N TYR A 284 33.84 -13.90 21.31
CA TYR A 284 32.84 -14.89 20.86
C TYR A 284 31.60 -14.92 21.75
N MET A 285 31.74 -14.66 23.04
CA MET A 285 30.60 -14.51 23.94
C MET A 285 29.73 -13.34 23.58
N GLU A 286 30.33 -12.19 23.22
CA GLU A 286 29.61 -11.01 22.75
C GLU A 286 28.84 -11.30 21.42
N LYS A 287 29.49 -12.02 20.48
CA LYS A 287 28.84 -12.47 19.25
C LYS A 287 27.67 -13.43 19.49
N LEU A 288 27.79 -14.36 20.44
CA LEU A 288 26.70 -15.21 20.90
C LEU A 288 25.55 -14.37 21.45
N HIS A 289 25.85 -13.45 22.35
CA HIS A 289 24.84 -12.58 22.97
C HIS A 289 24.10 -11.74 21.91
N SER A 290 24.82 -11.10 21.01
CA SER A 290 24.22 -10.29 19.92
C SER A 290 23.36 -11.15 18.99
N SER A 291 23.79 -12.36 18.63
CA SER A 291 23.03 -13.28 17.79
C SER A 291 21.71 -13.67 18.43
N ILE A 292 21.72 -13.92 19.72
CA ILE A 292 20.52 -14.29 20.45
C ILE A 292 19.61 -13.06 20.63
N LYS A 293 20.12 -11.85 20.92
CA LYS A 293 19.33 -10.61 20.93
C LYS A 293 18.60 -10.42 19.59
N LYS A 294 19.25 -10.68 18.47
CA LYS A 294 18.68 -10.57 17.12
C LYS A 294 17.49 -11.51 16.89
N ILE A 295 17.42 -12.66 17.59
CA ILE A 295 16.22 -13.53 17.57
C ILE A 295 14.99 -12.79 18.15
N GLY A 296 15.20 -12.03 19.22
CA GLY A 296 14.15 -11.20 19.80
C GLY A 296 13.65 -10.12 18.84
N ASP A 297 14.56 -9.43 18.17
CA ASP A 297 14.24 -8.39 17.19
C ASP A 297 13.46 -8.97 16.00
N LEU A 298 13.86 -10.15 15.49
CA LEU A 298 13.13 -10.85 14.42
C LEU A 298 11.68 -11.19 14.82
N ASN A 299 11.43 -11.53 16.08
CA ASN A 299 10.07 -11.79 16.54
C ASN A 299 9.19 -10.52 16.56
N LEU A 300 9.77 -9.35 16.83
CA LEU A 300 9.05 -8.07 16.74
C LEU A 300 8.74 -7.72 15.28
N SER A 301 9.73 -7.76 14.40
CA SER A 301 9.55 -7.51 12.96
C SER A 301 8.53 -8.46 12.32
N PHE A 302 8.50 -9.71 12.82
CA PHE A 302 7.50 -10.69 12.40
C PHE A 302 6.06 -10.27 12.74
N ASN A 303 5.83 -9.73 13.94
CA ASN A 303 4.50 -9.24 14.33
C ASN A 303 4.08 -8.00 13.53
N GLU A 304 5.02 -7.17 13.13
CA GLU A 304 4.76 -6.00 12.29
C GLU A 304 4.34 -6.40 10.88
N VAL A 305 5.06 -7.34 10.26
CA VAL A 305 4.77 -7.78 8.89
C VAL A 305 3.42 -8.50 8.75
N ILE A 306 2.90 -9.14 9.80
CA ILE A 306 1.57 -9.77 9.78
C ILE A 306 0.49 -8.76 9.39
N VAL A 307 0.56 -7.53 9.90
CA VAL A 307 -0.41 -6.48 9.58
C VAL A 307 -0.33 -6.10 8.09
N ASP A 308 0.89 -5.99 7.56
CA ASP A 308 1.09 -5.67 6.14
C ASP A 308 0.69 -6.84 5.23
N LEU A 309 0.88 -8.08 5.66
CA LEU A 309 0.38 -9.28 4.98
C LEU A 309 -1.16 -9.31 4.93
N GLU A 310 -1.83 -8.94 6.01
CA GLU A 310 -3.29 -8.83 6.03
C GLU A 310 -3.78 -7.72 5.07
N ARG A 311 -3.09 -6.58 5.01
CA ARG A 311 -3.39 -5.51 4.05
C ARG A 311 -3.23 -5.97 2.60
N TYR A 312 -2.14 -6.66 2.30
CA TYR A 312 -1.88 -7.28 1.00
C TYR A 312 -2.98 -8.27 0.63
N ARG A 313 -3.30 -9.18 1.54
CA ARG A 313 -4.31 -10.23 1.34
C ARG A 313 -5.70 -9.68 1.08
N LYS A 314 -6.12 -8.67 1.83
CA LYS A 314 -7.43 -8.03 1.61
C LYS A 314 -7.62 -7.55 0.17
N ILE A 315 -6.56 -7.09 -0.48
CA ILE A 315 -6.62 -6.69 -1.90
C ILE A 315 -6.51 -7.92 -2.81
N MET A 316 -5.53 -8.80 -2.57
CA MET A 316 -5.19 -9.88 -3.50
C MET A 316 -6.21 -11.03 -3.52
N ASP A 317 -6.84 -11.34 -2.38
CA ASP A 317 -7.82 -12.42 -2.26
C ASP A 317 -9.24 -11.97 -2.61
N HIS A 318 -9.48 -10.66 -2.72
CA HIS A 318 -10.79 -10.18 -3.17
C HIS A 318 -11.05 -10.62 -4.61
N GLY A 319 -12.28 -11.05 -4.89
CA GLY A 319 -12.65 -11.53 -6.23
C GLY A 319 -12.41 -10.46 -7.30
N ASN A 320 -11.89 -10.86 -8.45
CA ASN A 320 -11.85 -9.99 -9.62
C ASN A 320 -13.28 -9.66 -10.04
N GLU A 321 -13.44 -8.50 -10.66
CA GLU A 321 -14.62 -8.25 -11.48
C GLU A 321 -14.77 -9.50 -12.38
N LYS A 322 -15.87 -10.25 -12.22
CA LYS A 322 -16.08 -11.43 -13.06
C LYS A 322 -16.16 -10.90 -14.50
N LYS A 323 -15.11 -11.09 -15.28
CA LYS A 323 -15.24 -10.98 -16.73
C LYS A 323 -16.24 -12.07 -17.12
N THR A 324 -17.50 -11.70 -17.08
CA THR A 324 -18.57 -12.61 -17.51
C THR A 324 -18.32 -12.91 -18.99
N ASP A 325 -18.13 -14.18 -19.33
CA ASP A 325 -18.33 -14.68 -20.70
C ASP A 325 -19.81 -14.57 -21.06
N GLY A 326 -20.38 -13.40 -20.74
CA GLY A 326 -21.77 -13.09 -20.81
C GLY A 326 -22.29 -13.00 -22.25
N LYS A 327 -23.59 -12.84 -22.36
CA LYS A 327 -24.25 -12.62 -23.65
C LYS A 327 -23.71 -11.33 -24.26
N LYS A 328 -23.37 -11.40 -25.56
CA LYS A 328 -22.97 -10.23 -26.33
C LYS A 328 -24.13 -9.23 -26.32
N LEU A 329 -23.86 -8.00 -25.87
CA LEU A 329 -24.87 -6.94 -25.88
C LEU A 329 -24.96 -6.35 -27.30
N SER A 330 -26.14 -6.38 -27.86
CA SER A 330 -26.46 -5.61 -29.07
C SER A 330 -26.82 -4.17 -28.68
N LYS A 331 -26.96 -3.30 -29.65
CA LYS A 331 -27.38 -1.89 -29.45
C LYS A 331 -28.51 -1.79 -28.41
N VAL A 332 -28.32 -0.97 -27.38
CA VAL A 332 -29.33 -0.77 -26.32
C VAL A 332 -30.55 -0.05 -26.89
N THR A 333 -31.71 -0.68 -26.77
CA THR A 333 -33.00 -0.13 -27.27
C THR A 333 -34.06 -0.04 -26.17
N SER A 334 -33.86 -0.76 -25.06
CA SER A 334 -34.77 -0.70 -23.91
C SER A 334 -34.02 -0.92 -22.61
N LEU A 335 -34.53 -0.31 -21.53
CA LEU A 335 -34.04 -0.42 -20.18
C LEU A 335 -35.22 -0.60 -19.23
N LYS A 336 -35.17 -1.60 -18.34
CA LYS A 336 -36.25 -1.88 -17.40
C LYS A 336 -35.70 -2.26 -16.04
N PHE A 337 -36.24 -1.64 -15.01
CA PHE A 337 -36.05 -1.99 -13.60
C PHE A 337 -37.32 -2.68 -13.11
N LYS A 338 -37.18 -3.83 -12.43
CA LYS A 338 -38.30 -4.57 -11.81
C LYS A 338 -38.00 -4.81 -10.35
N ASN A 339 -38.73 -4.13 -9.47
CA ASN A 339 -38.66 -4.26 -8.02
C ASN A 339 -37.21 -4.21 -7.49
N VAL A 340 -36.41 -3.28 -8.02
CA VAL A 340 -35.00 -3.17 -7.65
C VAL A 340 -34.88 -2.51 -6.29
N SER A 341 -34.22 -3.20 -5.37
CA SER A 341 -33.84 -2.65 -4.07
C SER A 341 -32.32 -2.67 -3.96
N PHE A 342 -31.74 -1.56 -3.50
CA PHE A 342 -30.31 -1.42 -3.32
C PHE A 342 -29.99 -0.66 -2.04
N LYS A 343 -28.92 -1.06 -1.36
CA LYS A 343 -28.41 -0.42 -0.14
C LYS A 343 -26.89 -0.19 -0.22
N TYR A 344 -26.44 0.90 0.37
CA TYR A 344 -25.05 1.07 0.78
C TYR A 344 -24.97 0.64 2.25
N ASP A 345 -24.09 -0.28 2.56
CA ASP A 345 -24.02 -0.92 3.88
C ASP A 345 -25.41 -1.48 4.32
N ASP A 346 -26.02 -0.92 5.36
CA ASP A 346 -27.30 -1.35 5.90
C ASP A 346 -28.49 -0.44 5.54
N GLU A 347 -28.24 0.68 4.85
CA GLU A 347 -29.29 1.65 4.50
C GLU A 347 -29.80 1.49 3.06
N TYR A 348 -31.12 1.23 2.91
CA TYR A 348 -31.74 1.18 1.59
C TYR A 348 -31.81 2.58 0.96
N ILE A 349 -31.21 2.72 -0.23
CA ILE A 349 -31.28 3.91 -1.07
C ILE A 349 -32.40 3.79 -2.09
N LEU A 350 -32.57 2.59 -2.66
CA LEU A 350 -33.72 2.25 -3.51
C LEU A 350 -34.48 1.11 -2.86
N LYS A 351 -35.82 1.15 -2.93
CA LYS A 351 -36.69 0.09 -2.40
C LYS A 351 -37.84 -0.17 -3.37
N ASP A 352 -37.93 -1.41 -3.85
CA ASP A 352 -38.96 -1.88 -4.79
C ASP A 352 -39.12 -0.96 -6.02
N PHE A 353 -38.00 -0.39 -6.48
CA PHE A 353 -37.98 0.58 -7.56
C PHE A 353 -38.23 -0.10 -8.91
N SER A 354 -39.19 0.42 -9.68
CA SER A 354 -39.55 -0.13 -10.98
C SER A 354 -39.80 0.99 -11.99
N PHE A 355 -39.18 0.91 -13.16
CA PHE A 355 -39.51 1.75 -14.28
C PHE A 355 -39.11 1.08 -15.61
N GLU A 356 -39.63 1.62 -16.73
CA GLU A 356 -39.35 1.07 -18.04
C GLU A 356 -39.18 2.19 -19.08
N ILE A 357 -38.11 2.07 -19.87
CA ILE A 357 -37.88 2.84 -21.09
C ILE A 357 -37.83 1.84 -22.26
N SER A 358 -38.80 1.88 -23.12
CA SER A 358 -38.98 0.91 -24.22
C SER A 358 -38.60 1.42 -25.61
N LYS A 359 -38.16 2.68 -25.73
CA LYS A 359 -37.79 3.30 -27.01
C LYS A 359 -36.73 4.38 -26.81
N PRO A 360 -35.94 4.69 -27.86
CA PRO A 360 -35.06 5.84 -27.86
C PRO A 360 -35.83 7.14 -27.56
N GLY A 361 -35.17 8.06 -26.88
CA GLY A 361 -35.79 9.33 -26.46
C GLY A 361 -34.91 10.06 -25.44
N LEU A 362 -35.33 11.26 -25.07
CA LEU A 362 -34.71 12.11 -24.08
C LEU A 362 -35.54 12.07 -22.79
N TYR A 363 -34.98 11.49 -21.73
CA TYR A 363 -35.64 11.28 -20.46
C TYR A 363 -34.96 12.09 -19.36
N SER A 364 -35.73 12.57 -18.39
CA SER A 364 -35.17 13.18 -17.18
C SER A 364 -35.53 12.40 -15.94
N ILE A 365 -34.62 12.37 -14.98
CA ILE A 365 -34.83 11.85 -13.61
C ILE A 365 -34.77 13.02 -12.65
N VAL A 366 -35.83 13.19 -11.86
CA VAL A 366 -35.99 14.26 -10.87
C VAL A 366 -36.30 13.65 -9.51
N GLY A 367 -35.76 14.20 -8.45
CA GLY A 367 -35.99 13.77 -7.06
C GLY A 367 -35.16 14.58 -6.10
N GLU A 368 -35.44 14.45 -4.81
CA GLU A 368 -34.68 15.12 -3.76
C GLU A 368 -33.21 14.69 -3.74
N ASN A 369 -32.36 15.48 -3.09
CA ASN A 369 -30.96 15.08 -2.88
C ASN A 369 -30.92 13.84 -1.98
N GLY A 370 -30.11 12.84 -2.36
CA GLY A 370 -30.05 11.56 -1.66
C GLY A 370 -31.15 10.55 -2.02
N SER A 371 -32.05 10.86 -2.96
CA SER A 371 -33.11 9.92 -3.40
C SER A 371 -32.63 8.74 -4.26
N GLY A 372 -31.33 8.62 -4.52
CA GLY A 372 -30.76 7.48 -5.26
C GLY A 372 -30.60 7.70 -6.77
N LYS A 373 -30.70 8.94 -7.28
CA LYS A 373 -30.56 9.23 -8.72
C LYS A 373 -29.22 8.74 -9.30
N THR A 374 -28.10 9.14 -8.72
CA THR A 374 -26.76 8.69 -9.13
C THR A 374 -26.57 7.20 -8.93
N THR A 375 -27.20 6.64 -7.90
CA THR A 375 -27.18 5.18 -7.63
C THR A 375 -27.79 4.39 -8.79
N LEU A 376 -28.87 4.87 -9.40
CA LEU A 376 -29.43 4.24 -10.60
C LEU A 376 -28.41 4.19 -11.75
N PHE A 377 -27.66 5.26 -11.97
CA PHE A 377 -26.63 5.28 -13.02
C PHE A 377 -25.47 4.34 -12.69
N ASN A 378 -25.07 4.27 -11.43
CA ASN A 378 -24.06 3.33 -10.98
C ASN A 378 -24.47 1.87 -11.20
N LEU A 379 -25.74 1.53 -10.94
CA LEU A 379 -26.30 0.21 -11.21
C LEU A 379 -26.36 -0.11 -12.71
N ILE A 380 -26.83 0.84 -13.54
CA ILE A 380 -26.84 0.69 -15.02
C ILE A 380 -25.43 0.51 -15.59
N SER A 381 -24.42 1.16 -14.98
CA SER A 381 -23.03 1.06 -15.39
C SER A 381 -22.29 -0.16 -14.80
N LYS A 382 -22.99 -1.04 -14.04
CA LYS A 382 -22.42 -2.18 -13.33
C LYS A 382 -21.26 -1.82 -12.39
N LEU A 383 -21.24 -0.59 -11.86
CA LEU A 383 -20.28 -0.23 -10.79
C LEU A 383 -20.66 -0.91 -9.48
N TYR A 384 -21.95 -1.18 -9.28
CA TYR A 384 -22.50 -1.96 -8.18
C TYR A 384 -23.36 -3.09 -8.74
N THR A 385 -23.20 -4.28 -8.21
CA THR A 385 -23.82 -5.51 -8.73
C THR A 385 -24.63 -6.28 -7.69
N ASP A 386 -24.55 -5.89 -6.43
CA ASP A 386 -25.28 -6.53 -5.33
C ASP A 386 -26.59 -5.78 -5.03
N TYR A 387 -27.66 -6.13 -5.78
CA TYR A 387 -29.01 -5.57 -5.65
C TYR A 387 -30.05 -6.67 -5.69
N GLU A 388 -31.22 -6.40 -5.13
CA GLU A 388 -32.42 -7.26 -5.22
C GLU A 388 -33.28 -6.82 -6.42
N GLY A 389 -34.00 -7.74 -7.06
CA GLY A 389 -34.83 -7.48 -8.24
C GLY A 389 -34.10 -7.74 -9.55
N GLU A 390 -34.57 -7.13 -10.64
CA GLU A 390 -34.00 -7.34 -11.99
C GLU A 390 -33.76 -6.00 -12.70
N ILE A 391 -32.58 -5.86 -13.32
CA ILE A 391 -32.25 -4.75 -14.25
C ILE A 391 -32.04 -5.34 -15.62
N LEU A 392 -32.94 -5.03 -16.55
CA LEU A 392 -32.96 -5.61 -17.88
C LEU A 392 -32.57 -4.60 -18.94
N ILE A 393 -31.62 -4.97 -19.81
CA ILE A 393 -31.26 -4.26 -21.04
C ILE A 393 -31.66 -5.14 -22.21
N ASN A 394 -32.55 -4.64 -23.11
CA ASN A 394 -33.11 -5.42 -24.19
C ASN A 394 -33.73 -6.76 -23.74
N GLY A 395 -34.33 -6.79 -22.55
CA GLY A 395 -34.90 -8.00 -21.96
C GLY A 395 -33.90 -9.01 -21.36
N ASN A 396 -32.60 -8.74 -21.42
CA ASN A 396 -31.56 -9.55 -20.77
C ASN A 396 -31.16 -8.89 -19.45
N GLU A 397 -30.93 -9.72 -18.41
CA GLU A 397 -30.40 -9.24 -17.14
C GLU A 397 -29.02 -8.61 -17.34
N ILE A 398 -28.80 -7.43 -16.74
CA ILE A 398 -27.56 -6.69 -16.90
C ILE A 398 -26.33 -7.45 -16.34
N SER A 399 -26.55 -8.27 -15.31
CA SER A 399 -25.54 -9.14 -14.71
C SER A 399 -25.00 -10.17 -15.73
N ASP A 400 -25.83 -10.60 -16.70
CA ASP A 400 -25.49 -11.57 -17.74
C ASP A 400 -24.75 -10.93 -18.93
N CYS A 401 -24.69 -9.60 -19.03
CA CYS A 401 -24.05 -8.90 -20.13
C CYS A 401 -22.53 -8.85 -19.91
N LYS A 402 -21.75 -8.92 -21.01
CA LYS A 402 -20.31 -8.67 -20.95
C LYS A 402 -20.05 -7.22 -20.55
N ASP A 403 -19.16 -7.01 -19.59
CA ASP A 403 -18.84 -5.67 -19.09
C ASP A 403 -18.22 -4.78 -20.17
N GLU A 404 -17.37 -5.36 -21.03
CA GLU A 404 -16.75 -4.65 -22.14
C GLU A 404 -17.81 -4.17 -23.17
N ASP A 405 -18.76 -5.02 -23.51
CA ASP A 405 -19.84 -4.65 -24.42
C ASP A 405 -20.73 -3.55 -23.81
N LEU A 406 -21.06 -3.68 -22.51
CA LEU A 406 -21.85 -2.67 -21.80
C LEU A 406 -21.14 -1.32 -21.79
N ARG A 407 -19.85 -1.28 -21.44
CA ARG A 407 -19.05 -0.05 -21.41
C ARG A 407 -18.86 0.57 -22.81
N ASN A 408 -18.94 -0.22 -23.86
CA ASN A 408 -18.90 0.28 -25.24
C ASN A 408 -20.23 0.88 -25.71
N GLU A 409 -21.35 0.41 -25.16
CA GLU A 409 -22.70 0.82 -25.53
C GLU A 409 -23.28 1.93 -24.62
N VAL A 410 -22.71 2.11 -23.41
CA VAL A 410 -23.16 3.06 -22.40
C VAL A 410 -22.10 4.13 -22.16
N LEU A 411 -22.49 5.40 -22.36
CA LEU A 411 -21.69 6.54 -21.89
C LEU A 411 -22.27 7.08 -20.60
N PHE A 412 -21.49 7.08 -19.52
CA PHE A 412 -21.85 7.74 -18.27
C PHE A 412 -20.97 8.98 -18.05
N ILE A 413 -21.59 10.14 -17.94
CA ILE A 413 -20.95 11.42 -17.60
C ILE A 413 -21.37 11.78 -16.18
N GLU A 414 -20.41 11.70 -15.28
CA GLU A 414 -20.57 12.00 -13.86
C GLU A 414 -20.55 13.51 -13.58
N SER A 415 -21.14 13.93 -12.47
CA SER A 415 -21.10 15.31 -11.99
C SER A 415 -19.66 15.80 -11.69
N LYS A 416 -18.77 14.89 -11.21
CA LYS A 416 -17.34 15.16 -11.05
C LYS A 416 -16.60 14.78 -12.32
N PRO A 417 -16.02 15.75 -13.06
CA PRO A 417 -15.35 15.47 -14.31
C PRO A 417 -14.12 14.57 -14.16
N PHE A 418 -14.05 13.51 -14.96
CA PHE A 418 -12.85 12.70 -15.12
C PHE A 418 -11.90 13.36 -16.12
N ILE A 419 -10.77 13.93 -15.61
CA ILE A 419 -9.74 14.59 -16.42
C ILE A 419 -8.39 13.92 -16.15
N LEU A 420 -7.72 13.50 -17.23
CA LEU A 420 -6.37 12.93 -17.19
C LEU A 420 -5.33 14.05 -17.09
N ARG A 421 -4.17 13.76 -16.49
CA ARG A 421 -2.99 14.62 -16.52
C ARG A 421 -2.28 14.50 -17.87
N ASP A 422 -2.94 14.97 -18.93
CA ASP A 422 -2.47 14.88 -20.31
C ASP A 422 -3.01 16.09 -21.11
N ASP A 423 -2.72 16.16 -22.40
CA ASP A 423 -3.21 17.21 -23.30
C ASP A 423 -4.74 17.15 -23.55
N LEU A 424 -5.29 18.17 -24.18
CA LEU A 424 -6.71 18.27 -24.48
C LEU A 424 -7.19 17.12 -25.38
N THR A 425 -6.43 16.82 -26.41
CA THR A 425 -6.77 15.76 -27.38
C THR A 425 -6.82 14.39 -26.70
N SER A 426 -5.82 14.05 -25.89
CA SER A 426 -5.82 12.82 -25.08
C SER A 426 -7.02 12.72 -24.14
N ASN A 427 -7.39 13.85 -23.53
CA ASN A 427 -8.54 13.90 -22.64
C ASN A 427 -9.87 13.72 -23.37
N ILE A 428 -10.02 14.27 -24.56
CA ILE A 428 -11.25 14.12 -25.36
C ILE A 428 -11.33 12.71 -25.95
N THR A 429 -10.23 12.18 -26.48
CA THR A 429 -10.18 10.87 -27.15
C THR A 429 -9.97 9.69 -26.21
N LEU A 430 -9.79 9.94 -24.90
CA LEU A 430 -9.45 8.92 -23.89
C LEU A 430 -8.24 8.08 -24.31
N LEU A 431 -7.16 8.76 -24.75
CA LEU A 431 -5.89 8.19 -25.22
C LEU A 431 -5.96 7.46 -26.58
N GLU A 432 -7.12 7.42 -27.24
CA GLU A 432 -7.31 6.74 -28.54
C GLU A 432 -7.20 7.72 -29.73
N LYS A 433 -6.19 8.59 -29.73
CA LYS A 433 -5.98 9.64 -30.76
C LYS A 433 -6.06 9.12 -32.20
N ASN A 434 -5.49 7.95 -32.46
CA ASN A 434 -5.40 7.37 -33.82
C ASN A 434 -6.75 6.86 -34.38
N LYS A 435 -7.82 6.84 -33.56
CA LYS A 435 -9.13 6.36 -33.97
C LYS A 435 -10.11 7.48 -34.36
N VAL A 436 -9.66 8.75 -34.24
CA VAL A 436 -10.53 9.92 -34.43
C VAL A 436 -10.03 10.77 -35.61
N ASP A 437 -10.97 11.22 -36.45
CA ASP A 437 -10.70 12.17 -37.53
C ASP A 437 -10.35 13.56 -36.92
N GLU A 438 -9.16 14.05 -37.20
CA GLU A 438 -8.66 15.34 -36.71
C GLU A 438 -9.58 16.50 -37.09
N SER A 439 -10.12 16.50 -38.33
CA SER A 439 -11.02 17.56 -38.81
C SER A 439 -12.34 17.60 -38.04
N TYR A 440 -12.81 16.42 -37.59
CA TYR A 440 -14.01 16.30 -36.77
C TYR A 440 -13.74 16.73 -35.33
N LEU A 441 -12.58 16.34 -34.77
CA LEU A 441 -12.14 16.75 -33.44
C LEU A 441 -12.00 18.29 -33.35
N GLU A 442 -11.37 18.93 -34.31
CA GLU A 442 -11.27 20.39 -34.36
C GLU A 442 -12.65 21.10 -34.39
N LYS A 443 -13.64 20.55 -35.09
CA LYS A 443 -15.00 21.06 -35.05
C LYS A 443 -15.61 20.98 -33.65
N ILE A 444 -15.40 19.88 -32.95
CA ILE A 444 -15.90 19.70 -31.57
C ILE A 444 -15.24 20.73 -30.65
N ILE A 445 -13.90 20.85 -30.68
CA ILE A 445 -13.13 21.81 -29.89
C ILE A 445 -13.63 23.24 -30.12
N LYS A 446 -13.88 23.59 -31.38
CA LYS A 446 -14.43 24.91 -31.76
C LYS A 446 -15.86 25.13 -31.25
N ASN A 447 -16.74 24.14 -31.40
CA ASN A 447 -18.15 24.26 -31.03
C ASN A 447 -18.34 24.36 -29.50
N LEU A 448 -17.43 23.80 -28.71
CA LEU A 448 -17.44 23.88 -27.25
C LEU A 448 -16.56 25.00 -26.68
N ASP A 449 -15.97 25.83 -27.56
CA ASP A 449 -15.07 26.92 -27.15
C ASP A 449 -13.93 26.44 -26.24
N LEU A 450 -13.24 25.37 -26.66
CA LEU A 450 -12.11 24.79 -25.97
C LEU A 450 -10.74 25.19 -26.57
N ARG A 451 -10.72 26.07 -27.61
CA ARG A 451 -9.45 26.50 -28.25
C ARG A 451 -8.50 27.23 -27.33
N ASN A 452 -9.02 28.00 -26.38
CA ASN A 452 -8.20 28.69 -25.41
C ASN A 452 -7.46 27.70 -24.48
N VAL A 453 -8.07 26.56 -24.21
CA VAL A 453 -7.47 25.47 -23.42
C VAL A 453 -6.29 24.85 -24.16
N GLU A 454 -6.41 24.66 -25.48
CA GLU A 454 -5.35 24.08 -26.32
C GLU A 454 -4.11 25.00 -26.40
N ASN A 455 -4.33 26.32 -26.46
CA ASN A 455 -3.25 27.32 -26.60
C ASN A 455 -2.49 27.60 -25.29
N HIS A 456 -3.06 27.34 -24.13
CA HIS A 456 -2.45 27.63 -22.84
C HIS A 456 -1.60 26.50 -22.28
N ASN A 457 -1.60 25.32 -22.90
CA ASN A 457 -1.14 24.15 -22.19
C ASN A 457 -0.18 23.26 -22.97
N GLY A 458 0.96 23.11 -22.39
CA GLY A 458 1.78 21.94 -22.58
C GLY A 458 1.05 20.65 -22.17
N SER A 459 1.77 19.62 -21.85
CA SER A 459 1.31 18.24 -21.66
C SER A 459 0.30 17.93 -20.51
N ASN A 460 -0.24 18.91 -19.78
CA ASN A 460 -1.15 18.64 -18.63
C ASN A 460 -2.19 19.74 -18.44
N ILE A 461 -3.45 19.45 -18.80
CA ILE A 461 -4.56 20.42 -18.66
C ILE A 461 -5.34 20.28 -17.33
N LYS A 462 -5.15 19.21 -16.57
CA LYS A 462 -5.97 18.90 -15.38
C LYS A 462 -6.00 20.02 -14.35
N ASP A 463 -4.83 20.61 -14.10
CA ASP A 463 -4.65 21.59 -13.02
C ASP A 463 -4.99 23.04 -13.46
N THR A 464 -5.25 23.26 -14.75
CA THR A 464 -5.49 24.59 -15.35
C THR A 464 -6.94 24.83 -15.74
N LEU A 465 -7.72 23.76 -15.95
CA LEU A 465 -9.12 23.85 -16.38
C LEU A 465 -10.03 24.35 -15.26
N SER A 466 -10.86 25.35 -15.57
CA SER A 466 -12.02 25.68 -14.75
C SER A 466 -13.03 24.51 -14.73
N LYS A 467 -13.91 24.47 -13.72
CA LYS A 467 -14.96 23.42 -13.65
C LYS A 467 -15.83 23.36 -14.91
N GLY A 468 -16.15 24.52 -15.51
CA GLY A 468 -16.92 24.57 -16.74
C GLY A 468 -16.18 23.97 -17.93
N GLU A 469 -14.88 24.26 -18.08
CA GLU A 469 -14.05 23.67 -19.13
C GLU A 469 -13.89 22.17 -18.95
N GLN A 470 -13.72 21.69 -17.71
CA GLN A 470 -13.69 20.25 -17.42
C GLN A 470 -15.00 19.55 -17.85
N GLN A 471 -16.16 20.16 -17.58
CA GLN A 471 -17.46 19.65 -18.07
C GLN A 471 -17.57 19.71 -19.59
N LYS A 472 -17.07 20.76 -20.25
CA LYS A 472 -17.01 20.84 -21.71
C LYS A 472 -16.15 19.73 -22.34
N VAL A 473 -15.01 19.37 -21.72
CA VAL A 473 -14.16 18.23 -22.15
C VAL A 473 -14.93 16.90 -22.07
N GLN A 474 -15.69 16.68 -20.99
CA GLN A 474 -16.54 15.47 -20.90
C GLN A 474 -17.62 15.43 -21.98
N LEU A 475 -18.22 16.57 -22.30
CA LEU A 475 -19.20 16.65 -23.40
C LEU A 475 -18.56 16.45 -24.78
N ALA A 476 -17.31 16.87 -24.97
CA ALA A 476 -16.58 16.58 -26.20
C ALA A 476 -16.51 15.08 -26.47
N ARG A 477 -16.31 14.25 -25.41
CA ARG A 477 -16.33 12.78 -25.51
C ARG A 477 -17.68 12.25 -26.01
N LEU A 478 -18.78 12.81 -25.51
CA LEU A 478 -20.13 12.47 -26.00
C LEU A 478 -20.30 12.77 -27.49
N LEU A 479 -19.70 13.87 -27.94
CA LEU A 479 -19.84 14.27 -29.35
C LEU A 479 -18.99 13.43 -30.31
N LEU A 480 -17.91 12.82 -29.83
CA LEU A 480 -16.99 12.02 -30.66
C LEU A 480 -17.61 10.73 -31.21
N LYS A 481 -18.43 10.06 -30.41
CA LYS A 481 -18.98 8.74 -30.74
C LYS A 481 -20.47 8.70 -30.47
N GLU A 482 -21.21 7.91 -31.25
CA GLU A 482 -22.59 7.61 -30.93
C GLU A 482 -22.68 6.48 -29.91
N TYR A 483 -23.45 6.73 -28.87
CA TYR A 483 -23.72 5.74 -27.80
C TYR A 483 -25.23 5.46 -27.78
N PRO A 484 -25.65 4.18 -27.76
CA PRO A 484 -27.05 3.81 -27.67
C PRO A 484 -27.72 4.20 -26.35
N LEU A 485 -26.95 4.21 -25.25
CA LEU A 485 -27.40 4.67 -23.94
C LEU A 485 -26.46 5.74 -23.41
N ILE A 486 -27.00 6.88 -23.03
CA ILE A 486 -26.25 8.03 -22.50
C ILE A 486 -26.85 8.42 -21.16
N LEU A 487 -26.02 8.46 -20.13
CA LEU A 487 -26.35 8.81 -18.75
C LEU A 487 -25.62 10.10 -18.39
N LEU A 488 -26.37 11.16 -18.04
CA LEU A 488 -25.83 12.48 -17.74
C LEU A 488 -26.22 12.91 -16.32
N ASP A 489 -25.26 12.97 -15.39
CA ASP A 489 -25.49 13.32 -13.99
C ASP A 489 -25.03 14.76 -13.72
N GLU A 490 -26.00 15.69 -13.60
CA GLU A 490 -25.81 17.11 -13.25
C GLU A 490 -24.69 17.84 -14.02
N CYS A 491 -24.38 17.41 -15.23
CA CYS A 491 -23.23 17.89 -16.02
C CYS A 491 -23.41 19.26 -16.68
N PHE A 492 -24.57 19.93 -16.46
CA PHE A 492 -24.90 21.23 -17.11
C PHE A 492 -24.77 22.43 -16.16
N SER A 493 -24.45 22.22 -14.90
CA SER A 493 -24.50 23.25 -13.84
C SER A 493 -23.52 24.42 -14.05
N ALA A 494 -22.43 24.21 -14.78
CA ALA A 494 -21.40 25.21 -15.02
C ALA A 494 -21.46 25.83 -16.42
N PHE A 495 -22.54 25.58 -17.23
CA PHE A 495 -22.66 26.11 -18.58
C PHE A 495 -23.44 27.41 -18.62
N ASP A 496 -23.02 28.28 -19.56
CA ASP A 496 -23.79 29.42 -19.97
C ASP A 496 -25.01 28.98 -20.83
N GLU A 497 -26.00 29.86 -20.95
CA GLU A 497 -27.24 29.57 -21.63
C GLU A 497 -27.06 29.19 -23.12
N VAL A 498 -26.04 29.74 -23.79
CA VAL A 498 -25.77 29.46 -25.21
C VAL A 498 -25.26 28.03 -25.36
N THR A 499 -24.27 27.65 -24.54
CA THR A 499 -23.72 26.30 -24.53
C THR A 499 -24.80 25.27 -24.17
N LYS A 500 -25.62 25.54 -23.13
CA LYS A 500 -26.77 24.67 -22.77
C LYS A 500 -27.69 24.40 -23.95
N LYS A 501 -28.14 25.46 -24.61
CA LYS A 501 -29.06 25.34 -25.78
C LYS A 501 -28.44 24.51 -26.88
N THR A 502 -27.17 24.73 -27.20
CA THR A 502 -26.45 24.00 -28.25
C THR A 502 -26.36 22.50 -27.90
N VAL A 503 -25.93 22.17 -26.69
CA VAL A 503 -25.79 20.77 -26.24
C VAL A 503 -27.16 20.07 -26.21
N ILE A 504 -28.19 20.71 -25.64
CA ILE A 504 -29.54 20.12 -25.61
C ILE A 504 -30.08 19.87 -27.01
N SER A 505 -29.83 20.79 -27.96
CA SER A 505 -30.26 20.59 -29.34
C SER A 505 -29.59 19.37 -29.99
N GLU A 506 -28.32 19.14 -29.67
CA GLU A 506 -27.57 17.98 -30.15
C GLU A 506 -28.06 16.68 -29.49
N LEU A 507 -28.30 16.71 -28.17
CA LEU A 507 -28.91 15.58 -27.47
C LEU A 507 -30.26 15.21 -28.02
N LYS A 508 -31.09 16.20 -28.37
CA LYS A 508 -32.41 15.97 -29.01
C LYS A 508 -32.31 15.32 -30.39
N LYS A 509 -31.26 15.63 -31.16
CA LYS A 509 -31.00 14.93 -32.44
C LYS A 509 -30.60 13.46 -32.18
N ARG A 510 -29.70 13.22 -31.22
CA ARG A 510 -29.23 11.88 -30.88
C ARG A 510 -30.30 11.02 -30.22
N SER A 511 -31.23 11.63 -29.48
CA SER A 511 -32.33 10.91 -28.83
C SER A 511 -33.29 10.19 -29.79
N LYS A 512 -33.20 10.46 -31.09
CA LYS A 512 -33.93 9.69 -32.11
C LYS A 512 -33.47 8.24 -32.21
N ASN A 513 -32.18 7.99 -31.95
CA ASN A 513 -31.54 6.69 -32.11
C ASN A 513 -30.95 6.15 -30.78
N SER A 514 -30.95 6.95 -29.72
CA SER A 514 -30.34 6.63 -28.43
C SER A 514 -31.30 6.90 -27.27
N ILE A 515 -31.18 6.13 -26.21
CA ILE A 515 -31.81 6.43 -24.92
C ILE A 515 -30.89 7.40 -24.20
N ILE A 516 -31.36 8.58 -23.86
CA ILE A 516 -30.60 9.59 -23.11
C ILE A 516 -31.35 9.88 -21.82
N ILE A 517 -30.67 9.64 -20.67
CA ILE A 517 -31.24 9.90 -19.37
C ILE A 517 -30.43 11.00 -18.68
N ILE A 518 -31.11 12.06 -18.26
CA ILE A 518 -30.51 13.24 -17.65
C ILE A 518 -31.01 13.37 -16.20
N ILE A 519 -30.09 13.45 -15.24
CA ILE A 519 -30.36 13.93 -13.89
C ILE A 519 -30.08 15.43 -13.90
N SER A 520 -31.11 16.25 -13.66
CA SER A 520 -30.96 17.70 -13.60
C SER A 520 -32.04 18.33 -12.73
N HIS A 521 -31.68 19.44 -12.09
CA HIS A 521 -32.62 20.33 -11.39
C HIS A 521 -33.05 21.54 -12.26
N ASP A 522 -32.49 21.65 -13.46
CA ASP A 522 -32.79 22.76 -14.39
C ASP A 522 -34.11 22.53 -15.11
N GLN A 523 -35.09 23.39 -14.81
CA GLN A 523 -36.44 23.31 -15.36
C GLN A 523 -36.51 23.46 -16.90
N GLU A 524 -35.57 24.18 -17.51
CA GLU A 524 -35.50 24.28 -18.97
C GLU A 524 -35.10 22.96 -19.64
N ILE A 525 -34.18 22.24 -19.00
CA ILE A 525 -33.73 20.91 -19.46
C ILE A 525 -34.87 19.92 -19.32
N ILE A 526 -35.52 19.88 -18.15
CA ILE A 526 -36.62 18.95 -17.84
C ILE A 526 -37.78 19.14 -18.83
N LYS A 527 -38.17 20.39 -19.12
CA LYS A 527 -39.26 20.70 -20.10
C LYS A 527 -38.98 20.24 -21.53
N ARG A 528 -37.70 20.02 -21.89
CA ARG A 528 -37.32 19.55 -23.23
C ARG A 528 -37.23 18.04 -23.35
N CYS A 529 -37.35 17.32 -22.23
CA CYS A 529 -37.37 15.87 -22.19
C CYS A 529 -38.72 15.31 -22.63
N ASP A 530 -38.71 14.13 -23.25
CA ASP A 530 -39.92 13.47 -23.75
C ASP A 530 -40.78 12.90 -22.62
N LYS A 531 -40.12 12.49 -21.51
CA LYS A 531 -40.77 12.01 -20.28
C LYS A 531 -39.86 12.31 -19.07
N THR A 532 -40.48 12.65 -17.93
CA THR A 532 -39.82 12.85 -16.66
C THR A 532 -40.19 11.73 -15.72
N LEU A 533 -39.17 11.11 -15.08
CA LEU A 533 -39.30 10.10 -14.05
C LEU A 533 -39.05 10.76 -12.68
N PHE A 534 -39.96 10.57 -11.75
CA PHE A 534 -39.83 11.13 -10.40
C PHE A 534 -39.45 10.04 -9.43
N ILE A 535 -38.38 10.26 -8.63
CA ILE A 535 -38.01 9.42 -7.52
C ILE A 535 -38.46 10.15 -6.23
N LEU A 536 -39.51 9.64 -5.60
CA LEU A 536 -40.05 10.16 -4.34
C LEU A 536 -39.84 9.11 -3.24
N ASP A 537 -39.31 9.51 -2.10
CA ASP A 537 -39.16 8.70 -0.88
C ASP A 537 -38.59 7.29 -1.10
N LYS A 538 -37.48 7.20 -1.84
CA LYS A 538 -36.81 5.91 -2.14
C LYS A 538 -37.67 4.93 -2.98
N LYS A 539 -38.87 5.33 -3.42
CA LYS A 539 -39.79 4.60 -4.31
C LYS A 539 -40.10 5.39 -5.58
N ASN A 540 -40.48 4.68 -6.63
CA ASN A 540 -40.91 5.30 -7.88
C ASN A 540 -42.44 5.53 -7.86
N TYR A 541 -42.86 6.75 -8.16
CA TYR A 541 -44.23 7.06 -8.60
C TYR A 541 -44.13 7.58 -10.05
N GLY A 542 -44.18 6.62 -10.98
CA GLY A 542 -44.01 6.86 -12.41
C GLY A 542 -45.17 7.50 -13.14
#